data_4b0ce048857f9c5a2aa62e599cc9f852
#
_entry.id   4b0ce048857f9c5a2aa62e599cc9f852
#
_cell.length_a   1.000
_cell.length_b   1.000
_cell.length_c   1.000
_cell.angle_alpha   90.00
_cell.angle_beta   90.00
_cell.angle_gamma   90.00
#
_symmetry.space_group_name_H-M   'P 1'
#
loop_
_entity.id
_entity.type
_entity.pdbx_description
1 polymer ?
#
loop_
_entity_poly.entity_id
_entity_poly.type
_entity_poly.pdbx_seq_one_letter_code
_entity_poly.pdbx_strand_id
1 'polypeptide(L)'
;MARTTGTEHDPFEEASIPTLLMCLAQITGDDHWLQEPYLPRRDTNLFHDETGGLPSAVQDEVRNAARQVLQDIANNSRSIPHDIDIERFNRMMNVCVAEDVAPEYAPMLLEELGFVNRDVQWSTPSVSPNGFKVLIIGAGFAGICAAIKLQALGIPYVVVEKNSDIGGTWFDNNYPDAGVDTPNHFYSYSFAPNTKWKHYFSKRSDIWQYAQDVAEKFNIISHIRFSTEVTTMKWNIESQTWTTTITNSAQTKDEEFSAVITAVGQLNRPNLAPARGIENFNGDWFHSAHWNHSVDLSGKRVAVIGTGASAMQFMPTLAATAGDVTIFQRSPQWVRPNNDYHRTVSENTMWLLENMPFYAQWYRFGLFWRFGDGLLRTLRRDPEWQFPERSMNRHNDRHREQLTEHLLQELEGRTDLIDKCLPDYPPYGKRILVDNNWYSTLRRDNVHLVTSAVDHVTNTGIIDADGDKHDFDVIILATGFQAGNLLSPIDIRGVSGIPLRDVWGVDDPRAYLGITVPDYPNMFVLVGPNTFVAHGGSIIYQAECEMRYVTDCIRHMVENGISSVEVKQDVHDEYNKRVDAEHDQLVWSHSGLHSWYRNSKGRVFSPMPWRFVDYWQMTHAFNESEYTVTVKSDAS
;
A
#
# COMPACT_ATOMS: atom_id res chain seq x y z
N MET A 1 23.93 13.72 24.28
CA MET A 1 25.18 12.98 24.61
C MET A 1 25.17 11.72 23.75
N ALA A 2 25.95 11.69 22.68
CA ALA A 2 26.11 10.50 21.86
C ALA A 2 26.76 9.41 22.72
N ARG A 3 26.06 8.32 22.98
CA ARG A 3 26.64 7.14 23.61
C ARG A 3 27.63 6.54 22.63
N THR A 4 28.94 6.63 22.94
CA THR A 4 29.94 5.78 22.32
C THR A 4 29.57 4.33 22.58
N THR A 5 29.09 3.67 21.54
CA THR A 5 28.62 2.29 21.60
C THR A 5 29.81 1.36 21.75
N GLY A 6 29.76 0.45 22.71
CA GLY A 6 30.62 -0.71 22.80
C GLY A 6 30.24 -1.81 21.80
N THR A 7 30.03 -1.46 20.53
CA THR A 7 29.91 -2.43 19.44
C THR A 7 31.30 -2.63 18.85
N GLU A 8 31.73 -3.89 18.77
CA GLU A 8 33.03 -4.29 18.17
C GLU A 8 33.10 -3.97 16.66
N HIS A 9 32.04 -3.45 16.04
CA HIS A 9 31.95 -3.13 14.61
C HIS A 9 31.57 -1.66 14.39
N ASP A 10 32.21 -1.07 13.38
CA ASP A 10 31.96 0.29 12.92
C ASP A 10 30.65 0.34 12.09
N PRO A 11 29.61 1.11 12.47
CA PRO A 11 28.35 1.14 11.76
C PRO A 11 28.47 1.66 10.31
N PHE A 12 29.51 2.43 9.99
CA PHE A 12 29.70 2.96 8.64
C PHE A 12 30.12 1.92 7.61
N GLU A 13 30.61 0.74 8.03
CA GLU A 13 30.99 -0.33 7.09
C GLU A 13 29.78 -0.86 6.28
N GLU A 14 28.59 -0.83 6.87
CA GLU A 14 27.34 -1.30 6.23
C GLU A 14 26.50 -0.14 5.68
N ALA A 15 27.04 1.07 5.68
CA ALA A 15 26.29 2.24 5.23
C ALA A 15 26.07 2.25 3.71
N SER A 16 24.88 2.66 3.29
CA SER A 16 24.61 3.01 1.90
C SER A 16 25.41 4.24 1.50
N ILE A 17 26.34 4.07 0.56
CA ILE A 17 27.21 5.15 0.10
C ILE A 17 26.42 6.27 -0.58
N PRO A 18 25.43 5.99 -1.48
CA PRO A 18 24.59 7.05 -2.03
C PRO A 18 23.85 7.85 -0.94
N THR A 19 23.38 7.18 0.12
CA THR A 19 22.72 7.84 1.25
C THR A 19 23.71 8.70 2.05
N LEU A 20 24.93 8.20 2.34
CA LEU A 20 25.96 8.98 3.04
C LEU A 20 26.40 10.21 2.25
N LEU A 21 26.53 10.11 0.93
CA LEU A 21 26.85 11.25 0.06
C LEU A 21 25.83 12.37 0.22
N MET A 22 24.52 12.02 0.28
CA MET A 22 23.46 13.01 0.50
C MET A 22 23.54 13.63 1.90
N CYS A 23 23.83 12.82 2.93
CA CYS A 23 24.07 13.34 4.27
C CYS A 23 25.26 14.32 4.30
N LEU A 24 26.38 13.96 3.69
CA LEU A 24 27.55 14.81 3.59
C LEU A 24 27.26 16.10 2.85
N ALA A 25 26.68 16.02 1.64
CA ALA A 25 26.32 17.19 0.86
C ALA A 25 25.42 18.13 1.67
N GLN A 26 24.39 17.60 2.34
CA GLN A 26 23.45 18.41 3.13
C GLN A 26 24.08 19.03 4.35
N ILE A 27 24.83 18.26 5.16
CA ILE A 27 25.42 18.74 6.43
C ILE A 27 26.57 19.73 6.18
N THR A 28 27.41 19.45 5.18
CA THR A 28 28.60 20.29 4.92
C THR A 28 28.29 21.51 4.08
N GLY A 29 27.24 21.47 3.30
CA GLY A 29 26.96 22.50 2.30
C GLY A 29 27.90 22.43 1.09
N ASP A 30 28.74 21.42 0.97
CA ASP A 30 29.78 21.31 -0.06
C ASP A 30 29.28 20.46 -1.25
N ASP A 31 29.24 21.06 -2.43
CA ASP A 31 28.78 20.44 -3.66
C ASP A 31 29.79 19.47 -4.28
N HIS A 32 31.04 19.37 -3.75
CA HIS A 32 31.97 18.39 -4.29
C HIS A 32 31.48 16.95 -4.11
N TRP A 33 30.67 16.67 -3.07
CA TRP A 33 30.03 15.36 -2.88
C TRP A 33 28.97 15.01 -3.95
N LEU A 34 28.59 15.98 -4.77
CA LEU A 34 27.64 15.83 -5.87
C LEU A 34 28.32 15.81 -7.25
N GLN A 35 29.63 15.56 -7.32
CA GLN A 35 30.45 15.58 -8.53
C GLN A 35 31.37 14.35 -8.58
N GLU A 36 32.02 14.11 -9.73
CA GLU A 36 33.07 13.09 -9.82
C GLU A 36 34.18 13.35 -8.79
N PRO A 37 34.70 12.31 -8.12
CA PRO A 37 34.48 10.88 -8.37
C PRO A 37 33.35 10.24 -7.55
N TYR A 38 32.46 11.03 -6.90
CA TYR A 38 31.45 10.59 -5.95
C TYR A 38 30.07 10.32 -6.60
N LEU A 39 29.97 10.29 -7.91
CA LEU A 39 28.68 10.05 -8.58
C LEU A 39 28.35 8.56 -8.60
N PRO A 40 27.26 8.12 -7.93
CA PRO A 40 26.79 6.74 -7.99
C PRO A 40 26.44 6.33 -9.42
N ARG A 41 26.63 5.05 -9.73
CA ARG A 41 26.21 4.49 -11.00
C ARG A 41 24.75 4.02 -10.91
N ARG A 42 24.04 4.21 -12.00
CA ARG A 42 22.66 3.70 -12.08
C ARG A 42 22.67 2.19 -11.98
N ASP A 43 21.96 1.68 -10.98
CA ASP A 43 21.62 0.28 -10.89
C ASP A 43 20.27 0.02 -11.57
N THR A 44 20.21 -0.98 -12.43
CA THR A 44 18.98 -1.41 -13.10
C THR A 44 18.27 -2.53 -12.36
N ASN A 45 18.86 -3.06 -11.29
CA ASN A 45 18.22 -4.02 -10.41
C ASN A 45 17.20 -3.31 -9.52
N LEU A 46 16.17 -4.06 -9.11
CA LEU A 46 15.17 -3.56 -8.15
C LEU A 46 15.77 -3.34 -6.76
N PHE A 47 16.93 -3.93 -6.49
CA PHE A 47 17.63 -3.85 -5.23
C PHE A 47 18.84 -2.94 -5.32
N HIS A 48 18.97 -2.18 -4.26
CA HIS A 48 19.97 -1.16 -4.08
C HIS A 48 21.36 -1.78 -3.92
N ASP A 49 22.27 -1.39 -4.78
CA ASP A 49 23.70 -1.55 -4.51
C ASP A 49 24.14 -0.51 -3.48
N GLU A 50 24.34 -0.96 -2.24
CA GLU A 50 24.77 -0.09 -1.12
C GLU A 50 26.09 0.63 -1.39
N THR A 51 26.91 0.12 -2.33
CA THR A 51 28.17 0.74 -2.75
C THR A 51 27.97 1.89 -3.75
N GLY A 52 26.78 1.98 -4.38
CA GLY A 52 26.51 2.89 -5.49
C GLY A 52 27.38 2.62 -6.72
N GLY A 53 28.00 1.43 -6.85
CA GLY A 53 28.93 1.08 -7.92
C GLY A 53 30.23 1.88 -7.89
N LEU A 54 30.58 2.51 -6.76
CA LEU A 54 31.78 3.32 -6.59
C LEU A 54 32.99 2.47 -6.22
N PRO A 55 34.22 2.87 -6.62
CA PRO A 55 35.45 2.18 -6.21
C PRO A 55 35.61 2.16 -4.69
N SER A 56 36.20 1.10 -4.12
CA SER A 56 36.38 0.94 -2.67
C SER A 56 37.11 2.12 -2.01
N ALA A 57 38.13 2.67 -2.65
CA ALA A 57 38.83 3.83 -2.13
C ALA A 57 37.93 5.07 -1.97
N VAL A 58 36.98 5.27 -2.91
CA VAL A 58 35.99 6.36 -2.82
C VAL A 58 34.97 6.08 -1.73
N GLN A 59 34.52 4.83 -1.60
CA GLN A 59 33.63 4.43 -0.51
C GLN A 59 34.26 4.68 0.86
N ASP A 60 35.55 4.33 1.04
CA ASP A 60 36.26 4.53 2.29
C ASP A 60 36.42 6.02 2.61
N GLU A 61 36.67 6.86 1.60
CA GLU A 61 36.71 8.31 1.76
C GLU A 61 35.38 8.87 2.24
N VAL A 62 34.26 8.46 1.63
CA VAL A 62 32.91 8.86 2.02
C VAL A 62 32.59 8.43 3.46
N ARG A 63 32.91 7.19 3.84
CA ARG A 63 32.74 6.68 5.21
C ARG A 63 33.56 7.48 6.22
N ASN A 64 34.81 7.77 5.90
CA ASN A 64 35.70 8.55 6.77
C ASN A 64 35.18 9.98 6.95
N ALA A 65 34.76 10.63 5.87
CA ALA A 65 34.17 11.96 5.93
C ALA A 65 32.88 11.97 6.79
N ALA A 66 32.03 10.96 6.66
CA ALA A 66 30.82 10.84 7.45
C ALA A 66 31.11 10.66 8.96
N ARG A 67 32.13 9.84 9.32
CA ARG A 67 32.61 9.71 10.70
C ARG A 67 33.10 11.05 11.26
N GLN A 68 33.90 11.78 10.48
CA GLN A 68 34.43 13.07 10.88
C GLN A 68 33.31 14.10 11.08
N VAL A 69 32.37 14.20 10.15
CA VAL A 69 31.22 15.11 10.25
C VAL A 69 30.37 14.81 11.48
N LEU A 70 30.14 13.54 11.80
CA LEU A 70 29.37 13.15 13.00
C LEU A 70 30.14 13.51 14.29
N GLN A 71 31.47 13.35 14.31
CA GLN A 71 32.32 13.81 15.44
C GLN A 71 32.29 15.33 15.59
N ASP A 72 32.35 16.07 14.49
CA ASP A 72 32.29 17.54 14.51
C ASP A 72 30.95 18.03 15.08
N ILE A 73 29.81 17.36 14.73
CA ILE A 73 28.51 17.64 15.31
C ILE A 73 28.51 17.32 16.81
N ALA A 74 29.00 16.15 17.21
CA ALA A 74 29.07 15.75 18.62
C ALA A 74 29.89 16.69 19.48
N ASN A 75 30.95 17.28 18.92
CA ASN A 75 31.83 18.25 19.56
C ASN A 75 31.31 19.70 19.45
N ASN A 76 30.12 19.93 18.91
CA ASN A 76 29.52 21.25 18.62
C ASN A 76 30.40 22.16 17.73
N SER A 77 31.29 21.59 16.93
CA SER A 77 32.10 22.33 15.96
C SER A 77 31.38 22.48 14.60
N ARG A 78 30.29 21.78 14.40
CA ARG A 78 29.41 21.88 13.22
C ARG A 78 27.95 21.84 13.63
N SER A 79 27.13 22.72 13.04
CA SER A 79 25.66 22.70 13.17
C SER A 79 25.01 21.85 12.09
N ILE A 80 23.83 21.27 12.40
CA ILE A 80 22.99 20.60 11.43
C ILE A 80 22.12 21.69 10.74
N PRO A 81 22.19 21.83 9.40
CA PRO A 81 21.34 22.79 8.70
C PRO A 81 19.86 22.38 8.78
N HIS A 82 18.97 23.35 8.92
CA HIS A 82 17.53 23.10 8.95
C HIS A 82 16.88 23.35 7.59
N ASP A 83 17.45 24.23 6.78
CA ASP A 83 16.91 24.60 5.48
C ASP A 83 17.68 23.91 4.36
N ILE A 84 16.97 23.54 3.31
CA ILE A 84 17.55 23.01 2.09
C ILE A 84 17.05 23.83 0.88
N ASP A 85 17.99 24.31 0.09
CA ASP A 85 17.67 24.97 -1.18
C ASP A 85 17.08 23.98 -2.17
N ILE A 86 15.98 24.36 -2.86
CA ILE A 86 15.22 23.47 -3.71
C ILE A 86 16.01 23.02 -4.97
N GLU A 87 16.86 23.89 -5.54
CA GLU A 87 17.67 23.52 -6.70
C GLU A 87 18.76 22.53 -6.29
N ARG A 88 19.33 22.73 -5.10
CA ARG A 88 20.29 21.80 -4.50
C ARG A 88 19.63 20.47 -4.17
N PHE A 89 18.44 20.48 -3.59
CA PHE A 89 17.65 19.28 -3.31
C PHE A 89 17.41 18.47 -4.59
N ASN A 90 17.05 19.13 -5.68
CA ASN A 90 16.89 18.49 -7.00
C ASN A 90 18.18 17.80 -7.46
N ARG A 91 19.33 18.48 -7.37
CA ARG A 91 20.63 17.86 -7.71
C ARG A 91 20.95 16.66 -6.84
N MET A 92 20.68 16.78 -5.54
CA MET A 92 20.88 15.67 -4.59
C MET A 92 20.00 14.47 -4.91
N MET A 93 18.71 14.67 -5.27
CA MET A 93 17.83 13.60 -5.71
C MET A 93 18.41 12.86 -6.92
N ASN A 94 18.84 13.60 -7.96
CA ASN A 94 19.43 13.04 -9.17
C ASN A 94 20.68 12.19 -8.87
N VAL A 95 21.55 12.70 -8.04
CA VAL A 95 22.79 11.99 -7.63
C VAL A 95 22.44 10.76 -6.79
N CYS A 96 21.52 10.87 -5.83
CA CYS A 96 21.16 9.78 -4.92
C CYS A 96 20.71 8.51 -5.66
N VAL A 97 19.92 8.68 -6.72
CA VAL A 97 19.36 7.55 -7.49
C VAL A 97 20.05 7.32 -8.83
N ALA A 98 21.03 8.17 -9.17
CA ALA A 98 21.74 8.17 -10.45
C ALA A 98 20.79 8.20 -11.67
N GLU A 99 19.70 8.96 -11.53
CA GLU A 99 18.67 9.16 -12.56
C GLU A 99 18.24 10.65 -12.58
N ASP A 100 17.67 11.09 -13.69
CA ASP A 100 17.05 12.40 -13.79
C ASP A 100 15.65 12.37 -13.15
N VAL A 101 15.55 12.93 -11.95
CA VAL A 101 14.29 13.12 -11.22
C VAL A 101 13.75 14.49 -11.57
N ALA A 102 12.56 14.54 -12.15
CA ALA A 102 11.98 15.81 -12.59
C ALA A 102 11.80 16.79 -11.41
N PRO A 103 12.12 18.10 -11.58
CA PRO A 103 12.09 19.08 -10.49
C PRO A 103 10.73 19.19 -9.76
N GLU A 104 9.65 18.85 -10.43
CA GLU A 104 8.28 18.87 -9.87
C GLU A 104 8.07 17.92 -8.69
N TYR A 105 8.97 16.91 -8.52
CA TYR A 105 8.94 16.01 -7.37
C TYR A 105 9.43 16.66 -6.07
N ALA A 106 10.23 17.72 -6.15
CA ALA A 106 10.90 18.27 -4.96
C ALA A 106 9.93 18.76 -3.87
N PRO A 107 8.86 19.50 -4.15
CA PRO A 107 7.93 19.94 -3.09
C PRO A 107 7.27 18.75 -2.38
N MET A 108 6.84 17.74 -3.12
CA MET A 108 6.25 16.52 -2.57
C MET A 108 7.26 15.76 -1.69
N LEU A 109 8.49 15.60 -2.16
CA LEU A 109 9.52 14.85 -1.44
C LEU A 109 10.06 15.58 -0.23
N LEU A 110 10.09 16.91 -0.24
CA LEU A 110 10.39 17.70 0.97
C LEU A 110 9.37 17.42 2.09
N GLU A 111 8.09 17.27 1.75
CA GLU A 111 7.04 16.87 2.71
C GLU A 111 7.19 15.40 3.12
N GLU A 112 7.37 14.48 2.16
CA GLU A 112 7.46 13.03 2.42
C GLU A 112 8.66 12.64 3.28
N LEU A 113 9.76 13.38 3.15
CA LEU A 113 10.97 13.16 3.93
C LEU A 113 10.99 13.95 5.25
N GLY A 114 9.96 14.73 5.53
CA GLY A 114 9.81 15.49 6.77
C GLY A 114 10.70 16.74 6.87
N PHE A 115 11.21 17.25 5.74
CA PHE A 115 11.91 18.55 5.70
C PHE A 115 10.93 19.72 5.77
N VAL A 116 9.72 19.52 5.25
CA VAL A 116 8.60 20.46 5.30
C VAL A 116 7.40 19.77 5.94
N ASN A 117 6.67 20.52 6.77
CA ASN A 117 5.45 19.99 7.37
C ASN A 117 4.32 19.91 6.33
N ARG A 118 3.77 18.71 6.17
CA ARG A 118 2.64 18.43 5.26
C ARG A 118 1.27 18.71 5.90
N ASP A 119 1.20 18.89 7.22
CA ASP A 119 -0.07 18.97 7.95
C ASP A 119 -0.81 20.27 7.68
N VAL A 120 -2.13 20.15 7.52
CA VAL A 120 -3.02 21.30 7.41
C VAL A 120 -3.02 22.10 8.73
N GLN A 121 -3.03 23.41 8.63
CA GLN A 121 -3.09 24.33 9.76
C GLN A 121 -4.31 25.21 9.64
N TRP A 122 -4.91 25.62 10.77
CA TRP A 122 -5.93 26.64 10.79
C TRP A 122 -5.38 27.97 10.26
N SER A 123 -6.17 28.69 9.46
CA SER A 123 -5.76 30.01 8.94
C SER A 123 -5.69 31.05 10.07
N THR A 124 -6.48 30.84 11.13
CA THR A 124 -6.47 31.69 12.34
C THR A 124 -6.49 30.83 13.61
N PRO A 125 -5.69 31.14 14.64
CA PRO A 125 -5.59 30.34 15.86
C PRO A 125 -6.88 30.26 16.70
N SER A 126 -7.87 31.11 16.42
CA SER A 126 -9.11 31.22 17.21
C SER A 126 -10.26 30.35 16.71
N VAL A 127 -10.05 29.57 15.65
CA VAL A 127 -11.09 28.69 15.10
C VAL A 127 -11.36 27.54 16.07
N SER A 128 -12.64 27.35 16.40
CA SER A 128 -13.08 26.22 17.21
C SER A 128 -14.01 25.32 16.38
N PRO A 129 -13.68 24.05 16.20
CA PRO A 129 -14.53 23.12 15.45
C PRO A 129 -15.75 22.64 16.27
N ASN A 130 -16.20 23.41 17.25
CA ASN A 130 -17.32 23.07 18.10
C ASN A 130 -18.59 22.77 17.30
N GLY A 131 -19.17 21.58 17.51
CA GLY A 131 -20.34 21.10 16.80
C GLY A 131 -20.04 20.43 15.45
N PHE A 132 -18.79 20.35 15.00
CA PHE A 132 -18.39 19.54 13.85
C PHE A 132 -17.79 18.23 14.36
N LYS A 133 -18.48 17.10 14.10
CA LYS A 133 -18.07 15.78 14.58
C LYS A 133 -17.90 14.83 13.41
N VAL A 134 -16.79 14.11 13.35
CA VAL A 134 -16.45 13.18 12.26
C VAL A 134 -16.55 11.72 12.74
N LEU A 135 -17.16 10.87 11.92
CA LEU A 135 -17.08 9.42 12.05
C LEU A 135 -15.99 8.89 11.14
N ILE A 136 -15.11 8.05 11.67
CA ILE A 136 -14.14 7.25 10.90
C ILE A 136 -14.58 5.80 10.98
N ILE A 137 -14.74 5.14 9.82
CA ILE A 137 -15.14 3.72 9.73
C ILE A 137 -13.92 2.89 9.35
N GLY A 138 -13.41 2.10 10.29
CA GLY A 138 -12.23 1.26 10.16
C GLY A 138 -11.00 1.82 10.87
N ALA A 139 -10.26 0.95 11.57
CA ALA A 139 -9.03 1.26 12.29
C ALA A 139 -7.79 0.56 11.68
N GLY A 140 -7.77 0.39 10.36
CA GLY A 140 -6.58 0.06 9.59
C GLY A 140 -5.65 1.28 9.44
N PHE A 141 -4.57 1.15 8.67
CA PHE A 141 -3.61 2.26 8.47
C PHE A 141 -4.26 3.56 7.98
N ALA A 142 -5.22 3.51 7.07
CA ALA A 142 -5.91 4.73 6.61
C ALA A 142 -6.74 5.38 7.74
N GLY A 143 -7.44 4.58 8.55
CA GLY A 143 -8.25 5.08 9.67
C GLY A 143 -7.39 5.63 10.83
N ILE A 144 -6.25 5.00 11.13
CA ILE A 144 -5.26 5.51 12.08
C ILE A 144 -4.72 6.86 11.61
N CYS A 145 -4.36 6.99 10.32
CA CYS A 145 -3.95 8.25 9.72
C CYS A 145 -5.02 9.33 9.89
N ALA A 146 -6.28 9.01 9.54
CA ALA A 146 -7.41 9.92 9.66
C ALA A 146 -7.60 10.42 11.11
N ALA A 147 -7.56 9.52 12.08
CA ALA A 147 -7.68 9.87 13.49
C ALA A 147 -6.57 10.83 13.95
N ILE A 148 -5.33 10.55 13.59
CA ILE A 148 -4.17 11.39 13.96
C ILE A 148 -4.28 12.77 13.32
N LYS A 149 -4.65 12.86 12.03
CA LYS A 149 -4.73 14.16 11.33
C LYS A 149 -5.90 15.02 11.82
N LEU A 150 -7.05 14.41 12.11
CA LEU A 150 -8.17 15.14 12.73
C LEU A 150 -7.83 15.59 14.16
N GLN A 151 -7.17 14.76 14.94
CA GLN A 151 -6.71 15.12 16.29
C GLN A 151 -5.73 16.29 16.26
N ALA A 152 -4.82 16.35 15.31
CA ALA A 152 -3.87 17.44 15.15
C ALA A 152 -4.57 18.79 14.90
N LEU A 153 -5.72 18.77 14.22
CA LEU A 153 -6.59 19.95 14.03
C LEU A 153 -7.57 20.19 15.19
N GLY A 154 -7.61 19.33 16.21
CA GLY A 154 -8.58 19.43 17.31
C GLY A 154 -10.03 19.19 16.88
N ILE A 155 -10.27 18.54 15.74
CA ILE A 155 -11.60 18.20 15.23
C ILE A 155 -12.13 16.99 16.00
N PRO A 156 -13.32 17.07 16.64
CA PRO A 156 -13.92 15.93 17.34
C PRO A 156 -14.21 14.76 16.40
N TYR A 157 -13.77 13.55 16.76
CA TYR A 157 -14.00 12.35 15.97
C TYR A 157 -14.27 11.12 16.83
N VAL A 158 -14.82 10.09 16.20
CA VAL A 158 -14.99 8.73 16.72
C VAL A 158 -14.55 7.76 15.65
N VAL A 159 -13.77 6.74 16.01
CA VAL A 159 -13.45 5.62 15.12
C VAL A 159 -14.31 4.42 15.51
N VAL A 160 -14.87 3.75 14.50
CA VAL A 160 -15.62 2.49 14.67
C VAL A 160 -14.88 1.38 13.94
N GLU A 161 -14.52 0.31 14.67
CA GLU A 161 -13.81 -0.85 14.13
C GLU A 161 -14.57 -2.14 14.44
N LYS A 162 -14.84 -2.93 13.38
CA LYS A 162 -15.55 -4.22 13.50
C LYS A 162 -14.77 -5.27 14.28
N ASN A 163 -13.45 -5.23 14.18
CA ASN A 163 -12.55 -6.15 14.87
C ASN A 163 -12.34 -5.75 16.33
N SER A 164 -11.72 -6.66 17.08
CA SER A 164 -11.37 -6.44 18.49
C SER A 164 -10.10 -5.63 18.70
N ASP A 165 -9.36 -5.32 17.61
CA ASP A 165 -8.12 -4.55 17.65
C ASP A 165 -7.92 -3.77 16.34
N ILE A 166 -6.93 -2.87 16.35
CA ILE A 166 -6.50 -2.08 15.19
C ILE A 166 -5.65 -2.90 14.22
N GLY A 167 -5.40 -2.33 13.04
CA GLY A 167 -4.44 -2.87 12.08
C GLY A 167 -5.05 -3.31 10.76
N GLY A 168 -6.38 -3.50 10.69
CA GLY A 168 -7.08 -3.86 9.45
C GLY A 168 -6.49 -5.09 8.79
N THR A 169 -5.93 -4.96 7.57
CA THR A 169 -5.28 -6.06 6.83
C THR A 169 -4.26 -6.85 7.68
N TRP A 170 -3.49 -6.19 8.52
CA TRP A 170 -2.44 -6.79 9.35
C TRP A 170 -2.98 -7.42 10.64
N PHE A 171 -4.21 -7.09 11.03
CA PHE A 171 -4.96 -7.81 12.04
C PHE A 171 -5.64 -9.06 11.45
N ASP A 172 -6.35 -8.90 10.33
CA ASP A 172 -7.17 -9.96 9.72
C ASP A 172 -6.32 -11.10 9.14
N ASN A 173 -5.26 -10.77 8.38
CA ASN A 173 -4.46 -11.76 7.65
C ASN A 173 -3.36 -12.35 8.53
N ASN A 174 -3.69 -13.36 9.31
CA ASN A 174 -2.81 -14.01 10.28
C ASN A 174 -2.31 -15.40 9.83
N TYR A 175 -2.39 -15.71 8.54
CA TYR A 175 -1.85 -16.95 7.98
C TYR A 175 -0.32 -17.03 8.15
N PRO A 176 0.27 -18.24 8.15
CA PRO A 176 1.71 -18.42 8.30
C PRO A 176 2.51 -17.58 7.27
N ASP A 177 3.57 -16.97 7.72
CA ASP A 177 4.48 -16.13 6.92
C ASP A 177 3.87 -14.89 6.27
N ALA A 178 2.64 -14.49 6.63
CA ALA A 178 2.06 -13.23 6.18
C ALA A 178 3.04 -12.07 6.39
N GLY A 179 3.30 -11.28 5.34
CA GLY A 179 4.28 -10.21 5.36
C GLY A 179 4.10 -9.22 4.22
N VAL A 180 4.85 -8.13 4.28
CA VAL A 180 4.83 -7.07 3.28
C VAL A 180 5.77 -7.40 2.11
N ASP A 181 5.45 -6.89 0.92
CA ASP A 181 6.27 -6.96 -0.29
C ASP A 181 6.85 -5.58 -0.71
N THR A 182 6.68 -4.58 0.16
CA THR A 182 7.25 -3.24 0.06
C THR A 182 8.22 -3.04 1.23
N PRO A 183 9.40 -2.43 1.03
CA PRO A 183 10.36 -2.22 2.12
C PRO A 183 9.76 -1.41 3.28
N ASN A 184 9.97 -1.87 4.52
CA ASN A 184 9.36 -1.29 5.72
C ASN A 184 9.65 0.19 5.93
N HIS A 185 10.89 0.63 5.65
CA HIS A 185 11.29 2.03 5.80
C HIS A 185 10.55 2.97 4.84
N PHE A 186 9.86 2.41 3.84
CA PHE A 186 8.90 3.12 2.99
C PHE A 186 7.45 2.78 3.38
N TYR A 187 7.17 1.54 3.79
CA TYR A 187 5.84 1.11 4.25
C TYR A 187 5.61 1.54 5.71
N SER A 188 5.68 2.84 5.96
CA SER A 188 5.48 3.49 7.25
C SER A 188 5.02 4.92 7.06
N TYR A 189 4.38 5.52 8.07
CA TYR A 189 3.97 6.91 8.01
C TYR A 189 5.19 7.84 7.92
N SER A 190 5.07 8.91 7.11
CA SER A 190 6.10 9.94 6.99
C SER A 190 6.34 10.67 8.31
N PHE A 191 5.28 10.88 9.10
CA PHE A 191 5.29 11.55 10.41
C PHE A 191 5.63 10.63 11.60
N ALA A 192 5.73 9.32 11.36
CA ALA A 192 6.08 8.32 12.38
C ALA A 192 7.02 7.23 11.80
N PRO A 193 8.21 7.62 11.29
CA PRO A 193 9.17 6.65 10.78
C PRO A 193 9.63 5.71 11.92
N ASN A 194 9.89 4.45 11.57
CA ASN A 194 10.48 3.47 12.49
C ASN A 194 11.90 3.11 12.02
N THR A 195 12.89 3.42 12.84
CA THR A 195 14.31 3.11 12.58
C THR A 195 14.72 1.73 13.08
N LYS A 196 13.81 1.01 13.76
CA LYS A 196 14.10 -0.25 14.48
C LYS A 196 13.44 -1.48 13.83
N TRP A 197 13.16 -1.42 12.54
CA TRP A 197 12.69 -2.59 11.81
C TRP A 197 13.74 -3.69 11.84
N LYS A 198 13.33 -4.90 12.25
CA LYS A 198 14.24 -6.07 12.32
C LYS A 198 14.51 -6.71 10.97
N HIS A 199 13.64 -6.50 9.99
CA HIS A 199 13.73 -7.03 8.64
C HIS A 199 13.51 -5.93 7.62
N TYR A 200 14.08 -6.07 6.42
CA TYR A 200 13.78 -5.15 5.31
C TYR A 200 12.32 -5.28 4.85
N PHE A 201 11.77 -6.50 4.92
CA PHE A 201 10.38 -6.85 4.63
C PHE A 201 9.80 -7.60 5.83
N SER A 202 9.06 -6.90 6.65
CA SER A 202 8.56 -7.44 7.90
C SER A 202 7.41 -8.42 7.73
N LYS A 203 7.32 -9.32 8.69
CA LYS A 203 6.16 -10.18 8.85
C LYS A 203 5.00 -9.40 9.49
N ARG A 204 3.81 -9.94 9.36
CA ARG A 204 2.54 -9.39 9.87
C ARG A 204 2.66 -8.88 11.31
N SER A 205 3.27 -9.65 12.20
CA SER A 205 3.39 -9.28 13.62
C SER A 205 4.11 -7.96 13.86
N ASP A 206 5.21 -7.70 13.12
CA ASP A 206 5.99 -6.47 13.29
C ASP A 206 5.22 -5.25 12.75
N ILE A 207 4.50 -5.44 11.64
CA ILE A 207 3.72 -4.36 11.03
C ILE A 207 2.49 -4.03 11.89
N TRP A 208 1.85 -5.05 12.45
CA TRP A 208 0.73 -4.87 13.37
C TRP A 208 1.20 -4.18 14.66
N GLN A 209 2.35 -4.58 15.23
CA GLN A 209 2.96 -3.92 16.38
C GLN A 209 3.27 -2.45 16.07
N TYR A 210 3.81 -2.15 14.89
CA TYR A 210 4.03 -0.76 14.47
C TYR A 210 2.73 0.05 14.43
N ALA A 211 1.62 -0.52 13.96
CA ALA A 211 0.32 0.17 13.99
C ALA A 211 -0.13 0.46 15.43
N GLN A 212 0.07 -0.49 16.35
CA GLN A 212 -0.22 -0.31 17.78
C GLN A 212 0.66 0.77 18.42
N ASP A 213 1.98 0.72 18.18
CA ASP A 213 2.95 1.71 18.69
C ASP A 213 2.60 3.13 18.22
N VAL A 214 2.20 3.29 16.96
CA VAL A 214 1.76 4.59 16.41
C VAL A 214 0.47 5.04 17.08
N ALA A 215 -0.53 4.16 17.20
CA ALA A 215 -1.81 4.51 17.80
C ALA A 215 -1.67 4.89 19.29
N GLU A 216 -0.79 4.23 20.03
CA GLU A 216 -0.44 4.57 21.41
C GLU A 216 0.33 5.90 21.48
N LYS A 217 1.36 6.09 20.65
CA LYS A 217 2.17 7.31 20.58
C LYS A 217 1.32 8.55 20.39
N PHE A 218 0.28 8.46 19.56
CA PHE A 218 -0.63 9.56 19.27
C PHE A 218 -1.91 9.56 20.14
N ASN A 219 -2.04 8.64 21.11
CA ASN A 219 -3.15 8.54 22.05
C ASN A 219 -4.54 8.43 21.39
N ILE A 220 -4.65 7.74 20.23
CA ILE A 220 -5.92 7.61 19.51
C ILE A 220 -6.78 6.43 19.97
N ILE A 221 -6.23 5.48 20.71
CA ILE A 221 -6.92 4.23 21.11
C ILE A 221 -8.23 4.52 21.88
N SER A 222 -8.23 5.52 22.74
CA SER A 222 -9.42 5.91 23.53
C SER A 222 -10.59 6.43 22.69
N HIS A 223 -10.36 6.79 21.43
CA HIS A 223 -11.35 7.25 20.47
C HIS A 223 -11.91 6.12 19.59
N ILE A 224 -11.44 4.87 19.76
CA ILE A 224 -11.83 3.73 18.94
C ILE A 224 -12.86 2.88 19.69
N ARG A 225 -13.98 2.60 19.03
CA ARG A 225 -15.00 1.64 19.47
C ARG A 225 -14.78 0.32 18.73
N PHE A 226 -14.16 -0.62 19.40
CA PHE A 226 -13.91 -1.97 18.86
C PHE A 226 -15.16 -2.83 18.87
N SER A 227 -15.12 -3.94 18.11
CA SER A 227 -16.22 -4.91 17.95
C SER A 227 -17.54 -4.21 17.64
N THR A 228 -17.49 -3.19 16.80
CA THR A 228 -18.58 -2.27 16.50
C THR A 228 -18.63 -2.02 14.99
N GLU A 229 -19.81 -2.18 14.40
CA GLU A 229 -20.02 -2.06 12.95
C GLU A 229 -20.97 -0.93 12.62
N VAL A 230 -20.74 -0.29 11.47
CA VAL A 230 -21.68 0.61 10.82
C VAL A 230 -22.49 -0.21 9.81
N THR A 231 -23.81 -0.17 9.94
CA THR A 231 -24.73 -0.93 9.06
C THR A 231 -25.47 -0.03 8.07
N THR A 232 -25.84 1.18 8.47
CA THR A 232 -26.49 2.15 7.57
C THR A 232 -25.92 3.55 7.76
N MET A 233 -25.97 4.34 6.70
CA MET A 233 -25.66 5.77 6.68
C MET A 233 -26.70 6.47 5.81
N LYS A 234 -27.40 7.49 6.36
CA LYS A 234 -28.42 8.25 5.64
C LYS A 234 -28.17 9.73 5.82
N TRP A 235 -28.10 10.46 4.71
CA TRP A 235 -27.98 11.90 4.75
C TRP A 235 -29.28 12.56 5.20
N ASN A 236 -29.21 13.43 6.15
CA ASN A 236 -30.33 14.24 6.61
C ASN A 236 -30.20 15.65 6.03
N ILE A 237 -31.12 16.02 5.13
CA ILE A 237 -31.11 17.31 4.43
C ILE A 237 -31.39 18.47 5.38
N GLU A 238 -32.21 18.25 6.44
CA GLU A 238 -32.60 19.31 7.35
C GLU A 238 -31.44 19.68 8.30
N SER A 239 -30.79 18.68 8.90
CA SER A 239 -29.65 18.88 9.81
C SER A 239 -28.32 19.03 9.10
N GLN A 240 -28.22 18.69 7.81
CA GLN A 240 -26.97 18.63 7.02
C GLN A 240 -25.94 17.72 7.72
N THR A 241 -26.39 16.52 8.15
CA THR A 241 -25.58 15.53 8.86
C THR A 241 -25.87 14.11 8.35
N TRP A 242 -24.98 13.20 8.65
CA TRP A 242 -25.18 11.76 8.45
C TRP A 242 -25.81 11.16 9.70
N THR A 243 -26.99 10.56 9.59
CA THR A 243 -27.54 9.64 10.58
C THR A 243 -26.97 8.26 10.31
N THR A 244 -26.20 7.73 11.26
CA THR A 244 -25.45 6.48 11.10
C THR A 244 -25.88 5.46 12.14
N THR A 245 -26.34 4.28 11.67
CA THR A 245 -26.68 3.16 12.56
C THR A 245 -25.42 2.37 12.90
N ILE A 246 -25.09 2.38 14.19
CA ILE A 246 -23.90 1.72 14.75
C ILE A 246 -24.36 0.55 15.63
N THR A 247 -23.80 -0.64 15.38
CA THR A 247 -24.20 -1.90 16.02
C THR A 247 -23.00 -2.57 16.68
N ASN A 248 -23.17 -3.03 17.91
CA ASN A 248 -22.25 -3.96 18.59
C ASN A 248 -23.07 -5.07 19.27
N SER A 249 -22.40 -5.97 20.00
CA SER A 249 -23.05 -7.10 20.69
C SER A 249 -24.10 -6.68 21.73
N ALA A 250 -24.05 -5.45 22.24
CA ALA A 250 -24.91 -4.96 23.31
C ALA A 250 -26.10 -4.15 22.81
N GLN A 251 -25.93 -3.37 21.72
CA GLN A 251 -26.95 -2.42 21.25
C GLN A 251 -26.76 -2.03 19.78
N THR A 252 -27.87 -1.57 19.20
CA THR A 252 -27.90 -0.84 17.93
C THR A 252 -28.38 0.58 18.23
N LYS A 253 -27.69 1.59 17.71
CA LYS A 253 -28.00 3.00 17.98
C LYS A 253 -27.71 3.86 16.77
N ASP A 254 -28.57 4.84 16.52
CA ASP A 254 -28.34 5.91 15.57
C ASP A 254 -27.57 7.05 16.21
N GLU A 255 -26.53 7.51 15.53
CA GLU A 255 -25.73 8.71 15.90
C GLU A 255 -25.58 9.64 14.70
N GLU A 256 -25.49 10.94 14.98
CA GLU A 256 -25.32 11.96 13.94
C GLU A 256 -23.87 12.46 13.87
N PHE A 257 -23.43 12.67 12.62
CA PHE A 257 -22.06 13.14 12.31
C PHE A 257 -22.11 14.18 11.18
N SER A 258 -21.30 15.24 11.32
CA SER A 258 -21.16 16.29 10.31
C SER A 258 -20.47 15.77 9.04
N ALA A 259 -19.55 14.82 9.19
CA ALA A 259 -18.86 14.17 8.09
C ALA A 259 -18.54 12.71 8.42
N VAL A 260 -18.37 11.88 7.40
CA VAL A 260 -17.95 10.47 7.52
C VAL A 260 -16.74 10.20 6.64
N ILE A 261 -15.72 9.59 7.23
CA ILE A 261 -14.53 9.09 6.54
C ILE A 261 -14.59 7.56 6.54
N THR A 262 -14.72 6.94 5.36
CA THR A 262 -14.68 5.50 5.23
C THR A 262 -13.25 5.04 4.96
N ALA A 263 -12.68 4.25 5.87
CA ALA A 263 -11.31 3.74 5.82
C ALA A 263 -11.26 2.21 5.88
N VAL A 264 -12.25 1.56 5.22
CA VAL A 264 -12.47 0.11 5.29
C VAL A 264 -11.51 -0.71 4.40
N GLY A 265 -10.81 -0.06 3.46
CA GLY A 265 -9.92 -0.72 2.49
C GLY A 265 -10.66 -1.52 1.41
N GLN A 266 -9.96 -1.89 0.33
CA GLN A 266 -10.52 -2.66 -0.79
C GLN A 266 -10.42 -4.19 -0.60
N LEU A 267 -9.45 -4.68 0.19
CA LEU A 267 -9.13 -6.10 0.36
C LEU A 267 -9.57 -6.59 1.75
N ASN A 268 -10.86 -6.48 2.08
CA ASN A 268 -11.40 -6.79 3.40
C ASN A 268 -12.49 -7.88 3.40
N ARG A 269 -13.01 -8.26 2.22
CA ARG A 269 -14.08 -9.27 2.10
C ARG A 269 -13.61 -10.44 1.27
N PRO A 270 -13.50 -11.65 1.86
CA PRO A 270 -13.11 -12.87 1.15
C PRO A 270 -13.99 -13.15 -0.07
N ASN A 271 -13.39 -13.59 -1.16
CA ASN A 271 -14.10 -14.05 -2.33
C ASN A 271 -14.24 -15.58 -2.29
N LEU A 272 -15.42 -16.06 -1.99
CA LEU A 272 -15.74 -17.50 -1.92
C LEU A 272 -16.24 -18.08 -3.25
N ALA A 273 -16.54 -17.25 -4.25
CA ALA A 273 -17.16 -17.68 -5.50
C ALA A 273 -16.39 -18.79 -6.26
N PRO A 274 -15.03 -18.83 -6.24
CA PRO A 274 -14.28 -19.94 -6.88
C PRO A 274 -14.47 -21.31 -6.24
N ALA A 275 -15.03 -21.39 -5.04
CA ALA A 275 -15.25 -22.64 -4.30
C ALA A 275 -16.74 -22.96 -4.15
N ARG A 276 -17.47 -22.94 -5.27
CA ARG A 276 -18.90 -23.28 -5.30
C ARG A 276 -19.16 -24.64 -4.65
N GLY A 277 -20.09 -24.71 -3.69
CA GLY A 277 -20.43 -25.94 -2.95
C GLY A 277 -19.54 -26.21 -1.74
N ILE A 278 -18.67 -25.25 -1.34
CA ILE A 278 -17.76 -25.42 -0.18
C ILE A 278 -18.51 -25.73 1.12
N GLU A 279 -19.74 -25.27 1.25
CA GLU A 279 -20.63 -25.54 2.39
C GLU A 279 -21.01 -27.02 2.54
N ASN A 280 -20.84 -27.84 1.48
CA ASN A 280 -21.12 -29.27 1.49
C ASN A 280 -19.89 -30.11 1.88
N PHE A 281 -18.72 -29.50 2.01
CA PHE A 281 -17.50 -30.23 2.34
C PHE A 281 -17.50 -30.71 3.79
N ASN A 282 -17.24 -32.00 4.00
CA ASN A 282 -17.26 -32.61 5.33
C ASN A 282 -16.00 -32.39 6.15
N GLY A 283 -14.90 -31.98 5.52
CA GLY A 283 -13.64 -31.64 6.18
C GLY A 283 -13.57 -30.18 6.64
N ASP A 284 -12.42 -29.78 7.14
CA ASP A 284 -12.18 -28.40 7.53
C ASP A 284 -11.91 -27.53 6.29
N TRP A 285 -12.48 -26.33 6.29
CA TRP A 285 -12.13 -25.33 5.27
C TRP A 285 -12.11 -23.93 5.86
N PHE A 286 -11.26 -23.07 5.30
CA PHE A 286 -11.17 -21.67 5.68
C PHE A 286 -10.52 -20.83 4.58
N HIS A 287 -10.80 -19.52 4.59
CA HIS A 287 -10.14 -18.56 3.72
C HIS A 287 -8.84 -18.07 4.38
N SER A 288 -7.81 -17.78 3.60
CA SER A 288 -6.51 -17.30 4.09
C SER A 288 -6.63 -16.07 5.01
N ALA A 289 -7.57 -15.15 4.75
CA ALA A 289 -7.83 -14.00 5.61
C ALA A 289 -8.48 -14.36 6.97
N HIS A 290 -8.96 -15.57 7.14
CA HIS A 290 -9.53 -16.10 8.37
C HIS A 290 -8.90 -17.46 8.68
N TRP A 291 -7.58 -17.47 8.74
CA TRP A 291 -6.81 -18.71 8.98
C TRP A 291 -7.19 -19.39 10.28
N ASN A 292 -7.57 -20.65 10.20
CA ASN A 292 -7.95 -21.42 11.39
C ASN A 292 -6.74 -22.15 11.99
N HIS A 293 -6.12 -21.53 12.98
CA HIS A 293 -4.96 -22.10 13.68
C HIS A 293 -5.27 -23.34 14.55
N SER A 294 -6.55 -23.67 14.77
CA SER A 294 -6.93 -24.87 15.52
C SER A 294 -6.92 -26.14 14.67
N VAL A 295 -6.86 -26.03 13.34
CA VAL A 295 -6.79 -27.16 12.42
C VAL A 295 -5.35 -27.65 12.34
N ASP A 296 -5.11 -28.89 12.73
CA ASP A 296 -3.82 -29.55 12.51
C ASP A 296 -3.70 -30.00 11.06
N LEU A 297 -2.74 -29.43 10.35
CA LEU A 297 -2.45 -29.73 8.96
C LEU A 297 -1.40 -30.83 8.77
N SER A 298 -0.81 -31.34 9.86
CA SER A 298 0.27 -32.34 9.84
C SER A 298 -0.20 -33.64 9.18
N GLY A 299 0.48 -34.06 8.13
CA GLY A 299 0.20 -35.29 7.39
C GLY A 299 -1.13 -35.30 6.62
N LYS A 300 -1.87 -34.19 6.55
CA LYS A 300 -3.15 -34.06 5.84
C LYS A 300 -2.97 -33.88 4.34
N ARG A 301 -4.00 -34.28 3.59
CA ARG A 301 -4.17 -33.93 2.16
C ARG A 301 -4.87 -32.58 2.11
N VAL A 302 -4.17 -31.57 1.63
CA VAL A 302 -4.65 -30.19 1.65
C VAL A 302 -4.85 -29.68 0.22
N ALA A 303 -6.02 -29.13 -0.09
CA ALA A 303 -6.24 -28.34 -1.29
C ALA A 303 -5.98 -26.86 -1.01
N VAL A 304 -5.31 -26.17 -1.93
CA VAL A 304 -5.17 -24.72 -1.96
C VAL A 304 -5.78 -24.18 -3.25
N ILE A 305 -6.83 -23.36 -3.15
CA ILE A 305 -7.46 -22.75 -4.32
C ILE A 305 -6.91 -21.34 -4.49
N GLY A 306 -6.07 -21.13 -5.51
CA GLY A 306 -5.44 -19.86 -5.86
C GLY A 306 -3.93 -19.81 -5.62
N THR A 307 -3.25 -18.95 -6.39
CA THR A 307 -1.78 -18.77 -6.40
C THR A 307 -1.38 -17.29 -6.26
N GLY A 308 -2.21 -16.48 -5.60
CA GLY A 308 -1.92 -15.08 -5.33
C GLY A 308 -0.94 -14.88 -4.16
N ALA A 309 -0.80 -13.62 -3.72
CA ALA A 309 0.17 -13.22 -2.69
C ALA A 309 0.06 -14.06 -1.40
N SER A 310 -1.15 -14.34 -0.92
CA SER A 310 -1.33 -15.14 0.30
C SER A 310 -0.79 -16.56 0.13
N ALA A 311 -1.14 -17.25 -0.98
CA ALA A 311 -0.63 -18.59 -1.26
C ALA A 311 0.91 -18.58 -1.38
N MET A 312 1.47 -17.62 -2.10
CA MET A 312 2.93 -17.46 -2.24
C MET A 312 3.63 -17.41 -0.87
N GLN A 313 3.01 -16.78 0.12
CA GLN A 313 3.61 -16.60 1.43
C GLN A 313 3.50 -17.84 2.33
N PHE A 314 2.32 -18.47 2.42
CA PHE A 314 2.14 -19.60 3.34
C PHE A 314 2.53 -20.97 2.78
N MET A 315 2.64 -21.13 1.46
CA MET A 315 2.89 -22.42 0.82
C MET A 315 4.17 -23.13 1.27
N PRO A 316 5.33 -22.44 1.44
CA PRO A 316 6.53 -23.13 1.91
C PRO A 316 6.34 -23.78 3.28
N THR A 317 5.70 -23.09 4.22
CA THR A 317 5.39 -23.59 5.56
C THR A 317 4.34 -24.71 5.53
N LEU A 318 3.29 -24.54 4.71
CA LEU A 318 2.27 -25.57 4.52
C LEU A 318 2.86 -26.85 3.94
N ALA A 319 3.65 -26.76 2.85
CA ALA A 319 4.26 -27.90 2.19
C ALA A 319 5.30 -28.65 3.07
N ALA A 320 5.88 -27.95 4.06
CA ALA A 320 6.77 -28.59 5.01
C ALA A 320 6.03 -29.40 6.09
N THR A 321 4.75 -29.12 6.32
CA THR A 321 3.95 -29.71 7.42
C THR A 321 2.92 -30.71 6.89
N ALA A 322 2.22 -30.40 5.82
CA ALA A 322 1.18 -31.24 5.24
C ALA A 322 1.74 -32.53 4.63
N GLY A 323 0.93 -33.57 4.59
CA GLY A 323 1.30 -34.85 3.94
C GLY A 323 1.33 -34.71 2.42
N ASP A 324 0.31 -34.08 1.86
CA ASP A 324 0.15 -33.84 0.42
C ASP A 324 -0.57 -32.52 0.19
N VAL A 325 -0.12 -31.71 -0.77
CA VAL A 325 -0.72 -30.43 -1.10
C VAL A 325 -1.02 -30.34 -2.60
N THR A 326 -2.28 -30.12 -2.95
CA THR A 326 -2.70 -29.85 -4.31
C THR A 326 -3.12 -28.39 -4.47
N ILE A 327 -2.45 -27.68 -5.38
CA ILE A 327 -2.70 -26.26 -5.67
C ILE A 327 -3.52 -26.15 -6.96
N PHE A 328 -4.69 -25.50 -6.88
CA PHE A 328 -5.51 -25.19 -8.05
C PHE A 328 -5.19 -23.79 -8.58
N GLN A 329 -4.56 -23.72 -9.74
CA GLN A 329 -4.10 -22.51 -10.39
C GLN A 329 -5.00 -22.12 -11.55
N ARG A 330 -5.69 -20.99 -11.47
CA ARG A 330 -6.42 -20.41 -12.61
C ARG A 330 -5.49 -19.75 -13.63
N SER A 331 -4.46 -19.06 -13.17
CA SER A 331 -3.46 -18.40 -14.00
C SER A 331 -2.16 -18.21 -13.24
N PRO A 332 -0.99 -18.38 -13.88
CA PRO A 332 0.30 -18.19 -13.24
C PRO A 332 0.55 -16.73 -12.84
N GLN A 333 1.54 -16.54 -11.96
CA GLN A 333 1.95 -15.22 -11.49
C GLN A 333 3.38 -14.93 -11.95
N TRP A 334 3.66 -13.65 -12.24
CA TRP A 334 5.04 -13.19 -12.35
C TRP A 334 5.64 -13.10 -10.94
N VAL A 335 6.78 -13.77 -10.77
CA VAL A 335 7.48 -13.89 -9.49
C VAL A 335 8.90 -13.37 -9.68
N ARG A 336 9.31 -12.43 -8.83
CA ARG A 336 10.66 -11.85 -8.87
C ARG A 336 11.51 -12.37 -7.72
N PRO A 337 12.80 -12.63 -7.96
CA PRO A 337 13.74 -12.92 -6.88
C PRO A 337 13.90 -11.68 -5.99
N ASN A 338 14.15 -11.91 -4.71
CA ASN A 338 14.52 -10.86 -3.77
C ASN A 338 15.44 -11.42 -2.68
N ASN A 339 16.72 -11.17 -2.80
CA ASN A 339 17.73 -11.65 -1.84
C ASN A 339 17.56 -11.03 -0.45
N ASP A 340 16.94 -9.86 -0.36
CA ASP A 340 16.70 -9.16 0.90
C ASP A 340 15.34 -9.49 1.55
N TYR A 341 14.52 -10.35 0.93
CA TYR A 341 13.16 -10.64 1.44
C TYR A 341 13.19 -11.26 2.85
N HIS A 342 14.19 -12.08 3.13
CA HIS A 342 14.39 -12.71 4.44
C HIS A 342 15.54 -12.08 5.23
N ARG A 343 16.20 -11.06 4.67
CA ARG A 343 17.35 -10.43 5.32
C ARG A 343 16.94 -9.59 6.52
N THR A 344 17.69 -9.74 7.61
CA THR A 344 17.55 -8.89 8.80
C THR A 344 18.25 -7.55 8.59
N VAL A 345 17.68 -6.50 9.18
CA VAL A 345 18.36 -5.21 9.29
C VAL A 345 19.39 -5.31 10.42
N SER A 346 20.64 -4.98 10.14
CA SER A 346 21.70 -5.06 11.14
C SER A 346 21.58 -3.95 12.20
N GLU A 347 22.19 -4.17 13.35
CA GLU A 347 22.30 -3.14 14.40
C GLU A 347 23.04 -1.89 13.90
N ASN A 348 24.01 -2.06 13.02
CA ASN A 348 24.75 -0.98 12.39
C ASN A 348 23.86 -0.11 11.50
N THR A 349 23.05 -0.74 10.65
CA THR A 349 22.06 -0.02 9.82
C THR A 349 21.01 0.70 10.68
N MET A 350 20.48 0.05 11.72
CA MET A 350 19.53 0.68 12.66
C MET A 350 20.18 1.89 13.35
N TRP A 351 21.43 1.74 13.76
CA TRP A 351 22.19 2.84 14.39
C TRP A 351 22.36 4.03 13.45
N LEU A 352 22.72 3.81 12.18
CA LEU A 352 22.83 4.88 11.18
C LEU A 352 21.50 5.59 10.96
N LEU A 353 20.41 4.85 10.81
CA LEU A 353 19.07 5.40 10.66
C LEU A 353 18.62 6.26 11.85
N GLU A 354 19.11 5.96 13.05
CA GLU A 354 18.75 6.69 14.27
C GLU A 354 19.72 7.87 14.57
N ASN A 355 21.02 7.74 14.25
CA ASN A 355 22.04 8.65 14.75
C ASN A 355 22.72 9.51 13.67
N MET A 356 22.75 9.08 12.41
CA MET A 356 23.34 9.88 11.34
C MET A 356 22.29 10.88 10.81
N PRO A 357 22.51 12.21 10.95
CA PRO A 357 21.55 13.20 10.48
C PRO A 357 21.22 13.02 9.00
N PHE A 358 19.93 13.09 8.67
CA PHE A 358 19.35 12.94 7.33
C PHE A 358 19.48 11.55 6.69
N TYR A 359 20.12 10.58 7.36
CA TYR A 359 20.31 9.25 6.77
C TYR A 359 18.97 8.54 6.53
N ALA A 360 18.07 8.55 7.51
CA ALA A 360 16.76 7.92 7.37
C ALA A 360 15.92 8.57 6.25
N GLN A 361 16.00 9.88 6.07
CA GLN A 361 15.31 10.63 5.03
C GLN A 361 15.79 10.23 3.63
N TRP A 362 17.10 10.29 3.39
CA TRP A 362 17.67 9.96 2.08
C TRP A 362 17.58 8.46 1.76
N TYR A 363 17.68 7.61 2.78
CA TYR A 363 17.42 6.17 2.63
C TYR A 363 15.97 5.92 2.20
N ARG A 364 14.99 6.59 2.84
CA ARG A 364 13.57 6.53 2.46
C ARG A 364 13.34 7.06 1.04
N PHE A 365 14.00 8.14 0.64
CA PHE A 365 13.91 8.66 -0.73
C PHE A 365 14.34 7.61 -1.77
N GLY A 366 15.48 6.94 -1.55
CA GLY A 366 15.94 5.89 -2.45
C GLY A 366 14.94 4.75 -2.62
N LEU A 367 14.26 4.38 -1.54
CA LEU A 367 13.20 3.37 -1.57
C LEU A 367 11.94 3.89 -2.27
N PHE A 368 11.51 5.11 -1.96
CA PHE A 368 10.36 5.78 -2.59
C PHE A 368 10.50 5.77 -4.11
N TRP A 369 11.64 6.18 -4.62
CA TRP A 369 11.88 6.28 -6.07
C TRP A 369 11.88 4.91 -6.75
N ARG A 370 12.60 3.95 -6.21
CA ARG A 370 12.77 2.61 -6.80
C ARG A 370 11.53 1.73 -6.74
N PHE A 371 10.79 1.82 -5.64
CA PHE A 371 9.56 1.05 -5.43
C PHE A 371 8.30 1.84 -5.79
N GLY A 372 8.41 2.96 -6.45
CA GLY A 372 7.32 3.84 -6.85
C GLY A 372 7.45 4.30 -8.31
N ASP A 373 7.48 5.61 -8.51
CA ASP A 373 7.39 6.24 -9.83
C ASP A 373 8.55 5.92 -10.79
N GLY A 374 9.69 5.47 -10.29
CA GLY A 374 10.78 4.95 -11.13
C GLY A 374 10.38 3.76 -12.02
N LEU A 375 9.29 3.03 -11.68
CA LEU A 375 8.75 1.90 -12.44
C LEU A 375 7.73 2.30 -13.51
N LEU A 376 7.15 3.50 -13.47
CA LEU A 376 6.00 3.86 -14.32
C LEU A 376 6.26 3.76 -15.81
N ARG A 377 7.48 4.06 -16.26
CA ARG A 377 7.85 3.92 -17.67
C ARG A 377 7.71 2.48 -18.19
N THR A 378 7.76 1.48 -17.31
CA THR A 378 7.60 0.07 -17.69
C THR A 378 6.15 -0.32 -17.94
N LEU A 379 5.21 0.47 -17.44
CA LEU A 379 3.77 0.17 -17.46
C LEU A 379 3.08 0.75 -18.70
N ARG A 380 3.64 1.82 -19.29
CA ARG A 380 3.00 2.58 -20.37
C ARG A 380 3.19 1.88 -21.70
N ARG A 381 2.12 1.84 -22.49
CA ARG A 381 2.13 1.31 -23.86
C ARG A 381 3.02 2.19 -24.75
N ASP A 382 3.91 1.54 -25.49
CA ASP A 382 4.59 2.13 -26.63
C ASP A 382 3.84 1.71 -27.91
N PRO A 383 3.21 2.64 -28.63
CA PRO A 383 2.44 2.32 -29.85
C PRO A 383 3.28 1.67 -30.97
N GLU A 384 4.60 1.92 -30.97
CA GLU A 384 5.52 1.38 -31.97
C GLU A 384 6.19 0.07 -31.54
N TRP A 385 5.84 -0.46 -30.36
CA TRP A 385 6.41 -1.68 -29.83
C TRP A 385 6.02 -2.90 -30.68
N GLN A 386 7.03 -3.70 -31.06
CA GLN A 386 6.85 -4.80 -32.02
C GLN A 386 6.20 -6.06 -31.43
N PHE A 387 6.13 -6.19 -30.09
CA PHE A 387 5.63 -7.39 -29.39
C PHE A 387 4.54 -7.03 -28.37
N PRO A 388 3.45 -6.36 -28.80
CA PRO A 388 2.44 -5.83 -27.87
C PRO A 388 1.64 -6.92 -27.13
N GLU A 389 1.64 -8.16 -27.64
CA GLU A 389 0.95 -9.31 -27.02
C GLU A 389 1.65 -9.81 -25.76
N ARG A 390 2.98 -9.60 -25.65
CA ARG A 390 3.78 -10.15 -24.54
C ARG A 390 4.31 -9.10 -23.56
N SER A 391 4.39 -7.83 -24.01
CA SER A 391 4.95 -6.73 -23.20
C SER A 391 4.47 -5.37 -23.70
N MET A 392 4.60 -4.33 -22.88
CA MET A 392 4.08 -2.99 -23.16
C MET A 392 5.08 -2.11 -23.93
N ASN A 393 6.37 -2.35 -23.72
CA ASN A 393 7.48 -1.59 -24.28
C ASN A 393 8.80 -2.33 -24.00
N ARG A 394 9.93 -1.79 -24.48
CA ARG A 394 11.26 -2.38 -24.28
C ARG A 394 11.64 -2.60 -22.81
N HIS A 395 11.23 -1.70 -21.89
CA HIS A 395 11.57 -1.84 -20.48
C HIS A 395 10.76 -2.96 -19.83
N ASN A 396 9.47 -3.05 -20.15
CA ASN A 396 8.60 -4.12 -19.71
C ASN A 396 9.09 -5.49 -20.22
N ASP A 397 9.52 -5.52 -21.49
CA ASP A 397 10.04 -6.75 -22.12
C ASP A 397 11.33 -7.24 -21.45
N ARG A 398 12.26 -6.33 -21.13
CA ARG A 398 13.46 -6.70 -20.36
C ARG A 398 13.11 -7.30 -19.00
N HIS A 399 12.13 -6.73 -18.30
CA HIS A 399 11.67 -7.33 -17.03
C HIS A 399 11.04 -8.70 -17.27
N ARG A 400 10.29 -8.89 -18.36
CA ARG A 400 9.79 -10.20 -18.73
C ARG A 400 10.92 -11.21 -18.92
N GLU A 401 11.98 -10.84 -19.62
CA GLU A 401 13.16 -11.69 -19.83
C GLU A 401 13.80 -12.08 -18.49
N GLN A 402 14.04 -11.13 -17.60
CA GLN A 402 14.62 -11.38 -16.28
C GLN A 402 13.75 -12.31 -15.41
N LEU A 403 12.43 -12.07 -15.38
CA LEU A 403 11.50 -12.90 -14.62
C LEU A 403 11.38 -14.31 -15.21
N THR A 404 11.46 -14.44 -16.53
CA THR A 404 11.47 -15.74 -17.23
C THR A 404 12.75 -16.48 -16.93
N GLU A 405 13.91 -15.82 -16.97
CA GLU A 405 15.20 -16.42 -16.63
C GLU A 405 15.20 -16.97 -15.20
N HIS A 406 14.71 -16.21 -14.24
CA HIS A 406 14.56 -16.67 -12.85
C HIS A 406 13.69 -17.93 -12.77
N LEU A 407 12.51 -17.93 -13.42
CA LEU A 407 11.62 -19.08 -13.45
C LEU A 407 12.32 -20.33 -14.04
N LEU A 408 13.03 -20.15 -15.15
CA LEU A 408 13.74 -21.27 -15.81
C LEU A 408 14.89 -21.82 -14.96
N GLN A 409 15.61 -20.96 -14.24
CA GLN A 409 16.66 -21.38 -13.32
C GLN A 409 16.08 -22.15 -12.13
N GLU A 410 15.03 -21.64 -11.50
CA GLU A 410 14.40 -22.28 -10.34
C GLU A 410 13.70 -23.60 -10.67
N LEU A 411 13.15 -23.72 -11.87
CA LEU A 411 12.45 -24.93 -12.35
C LEU A 411 13.30 -25.80 -13.29
N GLU A 412 14.63 -25.65 -13.28
CA GLU A 412 15.51 -26.47 -14.13
C GLU A 412 15.21 -27.97 -13.98
N GLY A 413 15.02 -28.66 -15.09
CA GLY A 413 14.69 -30.09 -15.17
C GLY A 413 13.20 -30.41 -14.94
N ARG A 414 12.34 -29.45 -14.67
CA ARG A 414 10.87 -29.61 -14.44
C ARG A 414 10.08 -28.92 -15.57
N THR A 415 10.21 -29.44 -16.80
CA THR A 415 9.48 -28.88 -17.97
C THR A 415 7.96 -28.89 -17.77
N ASP A 416 7.44 -29.87 -17.05
CA ASP A 416 6.03 -29.98 -16.67
C ASP A 416 5.53 -28.79 -15.85
N LEU A 417 6.39 -28.21 -15.00
CA LEU A 417 6.07 -27.03 -14.21
C LEU A 417 6.33 -25.73 -14.98
N ILE A 418 7.36 -25.67 -15.83
CA ILE A 418 7.68 -24.47 -16.60
C ILE A 418 6.48 -24.03 -17.42
N ASP A 419 5.86 -24.97 -18.17
CA ASP A 419 4.69 -24.68 -19.02
C ASP A 419 3.48 -24.20 -18.22
N LYS A 420 3.33 -24.68 -16.98
CA LYS A 420 2.25 -24.30 -16.07
C LYS A 420 2.50 -22.95 -15.36
N CYS A 421 3.76 -22.58 -15.15
CA CYS A 421 4.15 -21.43 -14.33
C CYS A 421 4.51 -20.18 -15.15
N LEU A 422 4.77 -20.29 -16.45
CA LEU A 422 5.13 -19.14 -17.30
C LEU A 422 3.87 -18.33 -17.66
N PRO A 423 3.76 -17.04 -17.23
CA PRO A 423 2.62 -16.21 -17.59
C PRO A 423 2.60 -15.83 -19.08
N ASP A 424 1.39 -15.79 -19.64
CA ASP A 424 1.10 -15.39 -21.01
C ASP A 424 0.76 -13.89 -21.18
N TYR A 425 0.74 -13.13 -20.07
CA TYR A 425 0.43 -11.71 -20.04
C TYR A 425 1.67 -10.86 -19.68
N PRO A 426 1.67 -9.54 -19.99
CA PRO A 426 2.79 -8.64 -19.68
C PRO A 426 3.08 -8.54 -18.17
N PRO A 427 4.35 -8.44 -17.76
CA PRO A 427 4.71 -8.09 -16.37
C PRO A 427 3.98 -6.85 -15.89
N TYR A 428 3.67 -6.80 -14.58
CA TYR A 428 2.88 -5.75 -13.91
C TYR A 428 1.38 -5.69 -14.28
N GLY A 429 0.90 -6.48 -15.21
CA GLY A 429 -0.53 -6.63 -15.46
C GLY A 429 -1.30 -7.09 -14.21
N LYS A 430 -0.66 -7.92 -13.40
CA LYS A 430 -1.00 -8.20 -11.99
C LYS A 430 0.18 -7.76 -11.13
N ARG A 431 -0.02 -7.61 -9.81
CA ARG A 431 1.11 -7.34 -8.91
C ARG A 431 2.18 -8.42 -9.08
N ILE A 432 3.42 -8.01 -9.32
CA ILE A 432 4.55 -8.95 -9.32
C ILE A 432 4.78 -9.40 -7.88
N LEU A 433 4.77 -10.70 -7.67
CA LEU A 433 4.98 -11.28 -6.34
C LEU A 433 6.47 -11.45 -6.06
N VAL A 434 6.85 -11.30 -4.79
CA VAL A 434 8.22 -11.59 -4.35
C VAL A 434 8.36 -13.07 -4.13
N ASP A 435 9.42 -13.68 -4.65
CA ASP A 435 9.68 -15.10 -4.45
C ASP A 435 9.97 -15.41 -2.97
N ASN A 436 9.08 -16.18 -2.38
CA ASN A 436 9.23 -16.74 -1.04
C ASN A 436 9.44 -18.26 -1.12
N ASN A 437 10.44 -18.68 -1.87
CA ASN A 437 10.70 -20.10 -2.15
C ASN A 437 9.53 -20.80 -2.88
N TRP A 438 8.78 -20.09 -3.70
CA TRP A 438 7.62 -20.61 -4.42
C TRP A 438 7.99 -21.74 -5.36
N TYR A 439 8.94 -21.48 -6.26
CA TYR A 439 9.34 -22.47 -7.24
C TYR A 439 9.99 -23.69 -6.61
N SER A 440 10.83 -23.50 -5.60
CA SER A 440 11.43 -24.63 -4.86
C SER A 440 10.36 -25.43 -4.08
N THR A 441 9.29 -24.77 -3.63
CA THR A 441 8.13 -25.47 -3.01
C THR A 441 7.38 -26.32 -4.05
N LEU A 442 7.16 -25.83 -5.26
CA LEU A 442 6.51 -26.61 -6.33
C LEU A 442 7.31 -27.85 -6.77
N ARG A 443 8.62 -27.87 -6.53
CA ARG A 443 9.50 -29.03 -6.86
C ARG A 443 9.42 -30.16 -5.84
N ARG A 444 8.75 -29.96 -4.71
CA ARG A 444 8.64 -31.00 -3.65
C ARG A 444 7.74 -32.12 -4.14
N ASP A 445 8.06 -33.37 -3.76
CA ASP A 445 7.31 -34.57 -4.15
C ASP A 445 5.87 -34.57 -3.63
N ASN A 446 5.61 -33.88 -2.52
CA ASN A 446 4.29 -33.77 -1.90
C ASN A 446 3.50 -32.51 -2.35
N VAL A 447 3.91 -31.84 -3.43
CA VAL A 447 3.21 -30.65 -3.94
C VAL A 447 2.83 -30.85 -5.41
N HIS A 448 1.54 -30.71 -5.69
CA HIS A 448 0.96 -30.94 -7.02
C HIS A 448 0.28 -29.66 -7.54
N LEU A 449 0.54 -29.30 -8.79
CA LEU A 449 -0.05 -28.10 -9.43
C LEU A 449 -1.06 -28.55 -10.49
N VAL A 450 -2.35 -28.24 -10.25
CA VAL A 450 -3.48 -28.45 -11.16
C VAL A 450 -3.84 -27.13 -11.82
N THR A 451 -3.89 -27.10 -13.15
CA THR A 451 -4.25 -25.91 -13.95
C THR A 451 -5.66 -25.98 -14.52
N SER A 452 -6.34 -27.13 -14.37
CA SER A 452 -7.79 -27.20 -14.61
C SER A 452 -8.54 -26.38 -13.56
N ALA A 453 -9.57 -25.64 -13.99
CA ALA A 453 -10.35 -24.80 -13.10
C ALA A 453 -11.15 -25.66 -12.11
N VAL A 454 -11.36 -25.16 -10.89
CA VAL A 454 -12.31 -25.77 -9.96
C VAL A 454 -13.73 -25.60 -10.53
N ASP A 455 -14.44 -26.72 -10.76
CA ASP A 455 -15.86 -26.69 -11.13
C ASP A 455 -16.72 -26.55 -9.88
N HIS A 456 -16.61 -27.47 -8.94
CA HIS A 456 -17.32 -27.40 -7.65
C HIS A 456 -16.66 -28.23 -6.56
N VAL A 457 -17.02 -27.93 -5.31
CA VAL A 457 -16.63 -28.68 -4.12
C VAL A 457 -17.70 -29.72 -3.79
N THR A 458 -17.26 -30.93 -3.47
CA THR A 458 -18.13 -32.04 -3.02
C THR A 458 -17.96 -32.28 -1.52
N ASN A 459 -18.67 -33.26 -1.00
CA ASN A 459 -18.53 -33.65 0.42
C ASN A 459 -17.16 -34.22 0.79
N THR A 460 -16.36 -34.69 -0.16
CA THR A 460 -15.03 -35.28 0.10
C THR A 460 -13.86 -34.55 -0.57
N GLY A 461 -14.12 -33.53 -1.39
CA GLY A 461 -13.05 -32.85 -2.12
C GLY A 461 -13.54 -31.95 -3.27
N ILE A 462 -12.79 -31.89 -4.34
CA ILE A 462 -12.99 -30.98 -5.47
C ILE A 462 -13.16 -31.81 -6.76
N ILE A 463 -14.12 -31.39 -7.60
CA ILE A 463 -14.20 -31.78 -9.02
C ILE A 463 -13.68 -30.60 -9.82
N ASP A 464 -12.72 -30.85 -10.72
CA ASP A 464 -12.23 -29.84 -11.63
C ASP A 464 -13.00 -29.81 -12.96
N ALA A 465 -12.69 -28.85 -13.85
CA ALA A 465 -13.41 -28.65 -15.10
C ALA A 465 -13.19 -29.78 -16.11
N ASP A 466 -12.18 -30.61 -15.95
CA ASP A 466 -11.91 -31.81 -16.76
C ASP A 466 -12.73 -33.00 -16.25
N GLY A 467 -13.37 -32.87 -15.09
CA GLY A 467 -14.18 -33.90 -14.43
C GLY A 467 -13.37 -34.80 -13.49
N ASP A 468 -12.12 -34.49 -13.27
CA ASP A 468 -11.28 -35.24 -12.36
C ASP A 468 -11.65 -34.95 -10.91
N LYS A 469 -11.68 -36.05 -10.09
CA LYS A 469 -12.02 -35.97 -8.68
C LYS A 469 -10.77 -36.00 -7.81
N HIS A 470 -10.68 -35.03 -6.89
CA HIS A 470 -9.59 -34.89 -5.95
C HIS A 470 -10.15 -34.89 -4.51
N ASP A 471 -9.79 -35.89 -3.71
CA ASP A 471 -10.24 -36.03 -2.31
C ASP A 471 -9.25 -35.39 -1.34
N PHE A 472 -9.77 -34.56 -0.40
CA PHE A 472 -8.97 -33.81 0.58
C PHE A 472 -9.50 -33.96 1.99
N ASP A 473 -8.64 -33.67 2.98
CA ASP A 473 -8.99 -33.57 4.38
C ASP A 473 -9.25 -32.11 4.78
N VAL A 474 -8.57 -31.15 4.10
CA VAL A 474 -8.71 -29.70 4.34
C VAL A 474 -8.69 -28.94 3.01
N ILE A 475 -9.51 -27.87 2.91
CA ILE A 475 -9.50 -26.93 1.77
C ILE A 475 -9.17 -25.53 2.27
N ILE A 476 -8.10 -24.92 1.73
CA ILE A 476 -7.68 -23.55 2.02
C ILE A 476 -7.99 -22.65 0.81
N LEU A 477 -8.77 -21.60 1.04
CA LEU A 477 -9.16 -20.65 -0.01
C LEU A 477 -8.17 -19.47 -0.01
N ALA A 478 -7.29 -19.42 -1.02
CA ALA A 478 -6.42 -18.28 -1.32
C ALA A 478 -7.00 -17.49 -2.53
N THR A 479 -8.31 -17.35 -2.56
CA THR A 479 -9.11 -16.87 -3.70
C THR A 479 -9.23 -15.36 -3.78
N GLY A 480 -8.58 -14.63 -2.85
CA GLY A 480 -8.57 -13.17 -2.81
C GLY A 480 -9.87 -12.57 -2.27
N PHE A 481 -10.16 -11.35 -2.68
CA PHE A 481 -11.18 -10.49 -2.08
C PHE A 481 -12.15 -9.94 -3.12
N GLN A 482 -13.32 -9.48 -2.66
CA GLN A 482 -14.34 -8.81 -3.45
C GLN A 482 -14.04 -7.30 -3.57
N ALA A 483 -12.90 -6.94 -4.16
CA ALA A 483 -12.41 -5.55 -4.19
C ALA A 483 -13.37 -4.56 -4.87
N GLY A 484 -14.08 -4.97 -5.93
CA GLY A 484 -15.08 -4.14 -6.62
C GLY A 484 -16.35 -3.89 -5.80
N ASN A 485 -16.59 -4.68 -4.75
CA ASN A 485 -17.74 -4.54 -3.86
C ASN A 485 -17.44 -3.60 -2.68
N LEU A 486 -16.79 -2.46 -3.00
CA LEU A 486 -16.32 -1.48 -2.03
C LEU A 486 -17.48 -0.95 -1.16
N LEU A 487 -17.22 -0.71 0.12
CA LEU A 487 -18.16 -0.24 1.17
C LEU A 487 -19.34 -1.18 1.48
N SER A 488 -19.48 -2.30 0.77
CA SER A 488 -20.50 -3.30 1.12
C SER A 488 -20.16 -3.98 2.47
N PRO A 489 -21.13 -4.28 3.33
CA PRO A 489 -22.58 -4.23 3.13
C PRO A 489 -23.28 -2.97 3.64
N ILE A 490 -22.59 -1.87 3.90
CA ILE A 490 -23.18 -0.67 4.47
C ILE A 490 -24.25 -0.12 3.50
N ASP A 491 -25.49 0.07 3.97
CA ASP A 491 -26.54 0.77 3.20
C ASP A 491 -26.31 2.28 3.31
N ILE A 492 -25.74 2.88 2.27
CA ILE A 492 -25.38 4.31 2.21
C ILE A 492 -26.32 5.02 1.27
N ARG A 493 -27.06 6.03 1.78
CA ARG A 493 -28.03 6.82 1.03
C ARG A 493 -27.73 8.30 1.18
N GLY A 494 -27.52 8.96 0.04
CA GLY A 494 -27.23 10.38 -0.06
C GLY A 494 -28.47 11.26 -0.10
N VAL A 495 -28.36 12.42 -0.74
CA VAL A 495 -29.43 13.42 -0.84
C VAL A 495 -30.66 12.90 -1.56
N SER A 496 -30.47 12.17 -2.66
CA SER A 496 -31.57 11.56 -3.44
C SER A 496 -32.23 10.37 -2.74
N GLY A 497 -31.61 9.80 -1.71
CA GLY A 497 -32.02 8.55 -1.06
C GLY A 497 -31.68 7.28 -1.86
N ILE A 498 -31.04 7.42 -3.03
CA ILE A 498 -30.56 6.28 -3.83
C ILE A 498 -29.42 5.59 -3.08
N PRO A 499 -29.41 4.26 -2.95
CA PRO A 499 -28.30 3.54 -2.35
C PRO A 499 -27.03 3.70 -3.20
N LEU A 500 -25.88 3.93 -2.58
CA LEU A 500 -24.58 4.02 -3.26
C LEU A 500 -24.29 2.77 -4.10
N ARG A 501 -24.75 1.61 -3.65
CA ARG A 501 -24.65 0.34 -4.37
C ARG A 501 -25.38 0.38 -5.74
N ASP A 502 -26.48 1.09 -5.83
CA ASP A 502 -27.22 1.21 -7.09
C ASP A 502 -26.53 2.18 -8.06
N VAL A 503 -25.82 3.20 -7.52
CA VAL A 503 -24.99 4.13 -8.31
C VAL A 503 -23.74 3.43 -8.88
N TRP A 504 -23.04 2.66 -8.04
CA TRP A 504 -21.81 1.95 -8.45
C TRP A 504 -22.08 0.61 -9.14
N GLY A 505 -23.31 0.10 -9.08
CA GLY A 505 -23.63 -1.25 -9.54
C GLY A 505 -22.92 -2.32 -8.71
N VAL A 506 -22.71 -3.49 -9.31
CA VAL A 506 -22.14 -4.64 -8.61
C VAL A 506 -20.66 -4.41 -8.28
N ASP A 507 -19.88 -3.83 -9.22
CA ASP A 507 -18.42 -3.79 -9.14
C ASP A 507 -17.77 -2.65 -9.96
N ASP A 508 -18.48 -1.50 -10.14
CA ASP A 508 -17.96 -0.34 -10.88
C ASP A 508 -17.91 0.93 -10.01
N PRO A 509 -17.18 0.91 -8.87
CA PRO A 509 -17.06 2.09 -8.03
C PRO A 509 -16.32 3.21 -8.76
N ARG A 510 -16.83 4.45 -8.60
CA ARG A 510 -16.25 5.69 -9.15
C ARG A 510 -16.32 6.79 -8.11
N ALA A 511 -15.25 7.58 -8.01
CA ALA A 511 -15.20 8.74 -7.14
C ALA A 511 -14.30 9.82 -7.74
N TYR A 512 -14.52 11.07 -7.40
CA TYR A 512 -13.60 12.16 -7.71
C TYR A 512 -12.38 12.07 -6.79
N LEU A 513 -11.19 12.05 -7.37
CA LEU A 513 -9.90 11.79 -6.72
C LEU A 513 -9.83 10.45 -5.94
N GLY A 514 -10.81 9.55 -6.15
CA GLY A 514 -10.98 8.37 -5.30
C GLY A 514 -11.62 8.68 -3.94
N ILE A 515 -11.98 9.93 -3.66
CA ILE A 515 -12.34 10.43 -2.32
C ILE A 515 -13.82 10.78 -2.20
N THR A 516 -14.41 11.51 -3.16
CA THR A 516 -15.78 12.03 -3.04
C THR A 516 -16.70 11.56 -4.16
N VAL A 517 -17.99 11.43 -3.85
CA VAL A 517 -19.01 10.92 -4.78
C VAL A 517 -20.18 11.92 -4.82
N PRO A 518 -20.71 12.31 -6.02
CA PRO A 518 -21.90 13.15 -6.14
C PRO A 518 -23.11 12.51 -5.44
N ASP A 519 -24.00 13.32 -4.90
CA ASP A 519 -25.16 12.92 -4.10
C ASP A 519 -24.84 12.48 -2.66
N TYR A 520 -23.55 12.36 -2.27
CA TYR A 520 -23.13 11.91 -0.94
C TYR A 520 -22.28 13.00 -0.24
N PRO A 521 -22.90 14.11 0.20
CA PRO A 521 -22.18 15.23 0.80
C PRO A 521 -21.39 14.81 2.05
N ASN A 522 -20.26 15.43 2.32
CA ASN A 522 -19.42 15.21 3.50
C ASN A 522 -19.02 13.75 3.74
N MET A 523 -19.11 12.89 2.72
CA MET A 523 -18.61 11.52 2.75
C MET A 523 -17.28 11.43 2.00
N PHE A 524 -16.24 10.98 2.70
CA PHE A 524 -14.90 10.83 2.16
C PHE A 524 -14.48 9.36 2.19
N VAL A 525 -14.03 8.85 1.06
CA VAL A 525 -13.55 7.48 0.91
C VAL A 525 -12.03 7.49 0.92
N LEU A 526 -11.39 6.80 1.85
CA LEU A 526 -9.95 6.58 1.82
C LEU A 526 -9.64 5.24 1.18
N VAL A 527 -8.56 5.20 0.41
CA VAL A 527 -8.18 4.06 -0.42
C VAL A 527 -9.35 3.65 -1.33
N GLY A 528 -9.96 4.65 -1.93
CA GLY A 528 -11.13 4.52 -2.76
C GLY A 528 -10.84 4.04 -4.19
N PRO A 529 -11.81 4.18 -5.12
CA PRO A 529 -11.63 3.75 -6.50
C PRO A 529 -10.44 4.44 -7.17
N ASN A 530 -9.65 3.67 -7.93
CA ASN A 530 -8.49 4.15 -8.67
C ASN A 530 -7.41 4.86 -7.83
N THR A 531 -7.20 4.40 -6.59
CA THR A 531 -6.14 4.89 -5.70
C THR A 531 -5.18 3.79 -5.24
N PHE A 532 -5.41 2.53 -5.62
CA PHE A 532 -4.55 1.42 -5.21
C PHE A 532 -3.20 1.46 -5.93
N VAL A 533 -2.10 1.33 -5.17
CA VAL A 533 -0.73 1.41 -5.68
C VAL A 533 -0.26 0.05 -6.25
N ALA A 534 -0.77 -0.31 -7.42
CA ALA A 534 -0.62 -1.65 -7.99
C ALA A 534 0.79 -1.97 -8.50
N HIS A 535 1.56 -0.99 -8.97
CA HIS A 535 2.90 -1.16 -9.54
C HIS A 535 4.00 -1.15 -8.49
N GLY A 536 3.73 -0.56 -7.35
CA GLY A 536 4.68 -0.32 -6.27
C GLY A 536 4.16 0.79 -5.38
N GLY A 537 5.00 1.24 -4.46
CA GLY A 537 4.63 2.31 -3.54
C GLY A 537 4.02 1.82 -2.24
N SER A 538 3.63 2.78 -1.42
CA SER A 538 3.04 2.55 -0.12
C SER A 538 1.60 3.06 -0.07
N ILE A 539 0.68 2.19 0.30
CA ILE A 539 -0.71 2.59 0.54
C ILE A 539 -0.83 3.59 1.71
N ILE A 540 0.17 3.61 2.59
CA ILE A 540 0.24 4.56 3.70
C ILE A 540 0.48 5.98 3.16
N TYR A 541 1.42 6.14 2.21
CA TYR A 541 1.63 7.41 1.50
C TYR A 541 0.35 7.89 0.81
N GLN A 542 -0.36 6.97 0.15
CA GLN A 542 -1.63 7.26 -0.51
C GLN A 542 -2.67 7.82 0.48
N ALA A 543 -2.84 7.14 1.61
CA ALA A 543 -3.75 7.59 2.67
C ALA A 543 -3.36 8.95 3.26
N GLU A 544 -2.06 9.27 3.34
CA GLU A 544 -1.60 10.59 3.78
C GLU A 544 -1.95 11.70 2.77
N CYS A 545 -1.84 11.44 1.47
CA CYS A 545 -2.28 12.39 0.43
C CYS A 545 -3.79 12.63 0.49
N GLU A 546 -4.58 11.55 0.59
CA GLU A 546 -6.04 11.63 0.72
C GLU A 546 -6.45 12.39 1.99
N MET A 547 -5.81 12.11 3.12
CA MET A 547 -6.08 12.82 4.37
C MET A 547 -5.64 14.27 4.37
N ARG A 548 -4.61 14.64 3.61
CA ARG A 548 -4.26 16.05 3.38
C ARG A 548 -5.43 16.79 2.74
N TYR A 549 -6.02 16.21 1.68
CA TYR A 549 -7.18 16.78 1.00
C TYR A 549 -8.41 16.87 1.91
N VAL A 550 -8.73 15.76 2.60
CA VAL A 550 -9.90 15.67 3.48
C VAL A 550 -9.80 16.68 4.64
N THR A 551 -8.63 16.78 5.26
CA THR A 551 -8.44 17.74 6.38
C THR A 551 -8.46 19.18 5.91
N ASP A 552 -7.96 19.49 4.71
CA ASP A 552 -8.05 20.84 4.15
C ASP A 552 -9.50 21.21 3.79
N CYS A 553 -10.27 20.26 3.25
CA CYS A 553 -11.69 20.42 3.01
C CYS A 553 -12.46 20.68 4.32
N ILE A 554 -12.24 19.87 5.36
CA ILE A 554 -12.93 20.05 6.66
C ILE A 554 -12.50 21.37 7.33
N ARG A 555 -11.22 21.73 7.27
CA ARG A 555 -10.73 23.04 7.71
C ARG A 555 -11.50 24.17 7.02
N HIS A 556 -11.59 24.11 5.69
CA HIS A 556 -12.29 25.11 4.90
C HIS A 556 -13.78 25.19 5.28
N MET A 557 -14.46 24.06 5.48
CA MET A 557 -15.85 24.03 5.94
C MET A 557 -16.03 24.71 7.28
N VAL A 558 -15.20 24.39 8.26
CA VAL A 558 -15.29 24.94 9.62
C VAL A 558 -15.01 26.45 9.64
N GLU A 559 -13.96 26.89 8.92
CA GLU A 559 -13.58 28.31 8.87
C GLU A 559 -14.64 29.19 8.20
N ASN A 560 -15.36 28.66 7.22
CA ASN A 560 -16.34 29.42 6.43
C ASN A 560 -17.81 29.12 6.80
N GLY A 561 -18.07 28.38 7.89
CA GLY A 561 -19.42 28.05 8.31
C GLY A 561 -20.21 27.21 7.32
N ILE A 562 -19.50 26.41 6.50
CA ILE A 562 -20.09 25.51 5.50
C ILE A 562 -20.61 24.26 6.22
N SER A 563 -21.88 23.92 5.99
CA SER A 563 -22.52 22.73 6.55
C SER A 563 -22.32 21.49 5.68
N SER A 564 -22.31 21.66 4.35
CA SER A 564 -22.04 20.54 3.46
C SER A 564 -21.26 20.94 2.21
N VAL A 565 -20.47 19.99 1.72
CA VAL A 565 -19.76 20.02 0.45
C VAL A 565 -20.11 18.75 -0.34
N GLU A 566 -20.45 18.91 -1.60
CA GLU A 566 -20.81 17.83 -2.52
C GLU A 566 -20.08 18.07 -3.84
N VAL A 567 -19.29 17.09 -4.30
CA VAL A 567 -18.58 17.22 -5.58
C VAL A 567 -19.59 17.33 -6.73
N LYS A 568 -19.34 18.28 -7.65
CA LYS A 568 -20.19 18.47 -8.82
C LYS A 568 -20.14 17.26 -9.74
N GLN A 569 -21.29 16.89 -10.33
CA GLN A 569 -21.41 15.73 -11.23
C GLN A 569 -20.48 15.82 -12.44
N ASP A 570 -20.40 17.00 -13.07
CA ASP A 570 -19.54 17.24 -14.23
C ASP A 570 -18.05 17.12 -13.90
N VAL A 571 -17.61 17.59 -12.73
CA VAL A 571 -16.25 17.44 -12.22
C VAL A 571 -15.91 15.97 -12.00
N HIS A 572 -16.79 15.23 -11.33
CA HIS A 572 -16.65 13.80 -11.11
C HIS A 572 -16.55 13.03 -12.43
N ASP A 573 -17.44 13.32 -13.39
CA ASP A 573 -17.50 12.59 -14.65
C ASP A 573 -16.27 12.85 -15.52
N GLU A 574 -15.82 14.12 -15.61
CA GLU A 574 -14.62 14.47 -16.36
C GLU A 574 -13.35 13.85 -15.75
N TYR A 575 -13.25 13.83 -14.40
CA TYR A 575 -12.15 13.15 -13.73
C TYR A 575 -12.13 11.65 -14.07
N ASN A 576 -13.26 10.95 -13.95
CA ASN A 576 -13.34 9.52 -14.23
C ASN A 576 -13.09 9.20 -15.71
N LYS A 577 -13.49 10.08 -16.63
CA LYS A 577 -13.16 9.95 -18.05
C LYS A 577 -11.65 10.06 -18.28
N ARG A 578 -10.97 10.98 -17.59
CA ARG A 578 -9.49 11.09 -17.64
C ARG A 578 -8.81 9.84 -17.07
N VAL A 579 -9.32 9.31 -15.94
CA VAL A 579 -8.85 8.06 -15.34
C VAL A 579 -8.96 6.90 -16.33
N ASP A 580 -10.11 6.75 -16.99
CA ASP A 580 -10.33 5.65 -17.96
C ASP A 580 -9.39 5.82 -19.17
N ALA A 581 -9.22 7.04 -19.70
CA ALA A 581 -8.32 7.33 -20.82
C ALA A 581 -6.84 7.07 -20.48
N GLU A 582 -6.41 7.36 -19.26
CA GLU A 582 -5.06 7.08 -18.81
C GLU A 582 -4.83 5.58 -18.65
N HIS A 583 -5.81 4.83 -18.12
CA HIS A 583 -5.74 3.39 -18.03
C HIS A 583 -5.61 2.70 -19.39
N ASP A 584 -6.19 3.25 -20.46
CA ASP A 584 -6.06 2.71 -21.82
C ASP A 584 -4.60 2.71 -22.31
N GLN A 585 -3.74 3.52 -21.71
CA GLN A 585 -2.31 3.59 -22.01
C GLN A 585 -1.46 2.69 -21.10
N LEU A 586 -2.05 2.05 -20.10
CA LEU A 586 -1.32 1.30 -19.08
C LEU A 586 -1.55 -0.22 -19.20
N VAL A 587 -0.61 -0.97 -18.67
CA VAL A 587 -0.59 -2.45 -18.72
C VAL A 587 -1.87 -3.10 -18.23
N TRP A 588 -2.60 -2.44 -17.30
CA TRP A 588 -3.81 -3.01 -16.71
C TRP A 588 -4.99 -3.11 -17.67
N SER A 589 -4.96 -2.39 -18.79
CA SER A 589 -5.94 -2.48 -19.87
C SER A 589 -5.58 -3.50 -20.96
N HIS A 590 -4.44 -4.20 -20.86
CA HIS A 590 -4.02 -5.20 -21.85
C HIS A 590 -5.09 -6.28 -22.06
N SER A 591 -5.39 -6.61 -23.33
CA SER A 591 -6.53 -7.48 -23.69
C SER A 591 -6.43 -8.91 -23.15
N GLY A 592 -5.21 -9.47 -23.04
CA GLY A 592 -4.96 -10.80 -22.49
C GLY A 592 -4.96 -10.87 -20.95
N LEU A 593 -5.29 -9.77 -20.26
CA LEU A 593 -5.16 -9.71 -18.81
C LEU A 593 -6.50 -10.00 -18.11
N HIS A 594 -6.50 -10.99 -17.24
CA HIS A 594 -7.55 -11.29 -16.28
C HIS A 594 -7.06 -11.01 -14.86
N SER A 595 -7.46 -9.89 -14.28
CA SER A 595 -7.03 -9.44 -12.96
C SER A 595 -8.21 -8.88 -12.16
N TRP A 596 -8.14 -8.96 -10.83
CA TRP A 596 -9.10 -8.32 -9.93
C TRP A 596 -9.03 -6.77 -9.97
N TYR A 597 -8.05 -6.22 -10.68
CA TYR A 597 -7.98 -4.77 -10.97
C TYR A 597 -9.09 -4.29 -11.91
N ARG A 598 -9.75 -5.22 -12.61
CA ARG A 598 -10.81 -4.95 -13.58
C ARG A 598 -12.15 -5.49 -13.09
N ASN A 599 -13.18 -4.72 -13.33
CA ASN A 599 -14.55 -5.14 -13.05
C ASN A 599 -15.08 -6.12 -14.10
N SER A 600 -16.31 -6.63 -13.90
CA SER A 600 -16.98 -7.58 -14.80
C SER A 600 -17.18 -7.04 -16.23
N LYS A 601 -17.18 -5.71 -16.41
CA LYS A 601 -17.29 -5.04 -17.72
C LYS A 601 -15.92 -4.74 -18.36
N GLY A 602 -14.80 -5.10 -17.67
CA GLY A 602 -13.44 -4.88 -18.15
C GLY A 602 -12.83 -3.52 -17.82
N ARG A 603 -13.54 -2.62 -17.13
CA ARG A 603 -12.99 -1.35 -16.67
C ARG A 603 -11.95 -1.57 -15.56
N VAL A 604 -10.84 -0.86 -15.61
CA VAL A 604 -9.84 -0.82 -14.54
C VAL A 604 -10.32 0.12 -13.44
N PHE A 605 -10.69 -0.41 -12.28
CA PHE A 605 -11.31 0.38 -11.20
C PHE A 605 -10.44 0.54 -9.96
N SER A 606 -9.40 -0.27 -9.78
CA SER A 606 -8.64 -0.32 -8.53
C SER A 606 -7.29 0.43 -8.62
N PRO A 607 -6.39 0.16 -9.58
CA PRO A 607 -5.09 0.84 -9.68
C PRO A 607 -5.20 2.36 -9.86
N MET A 608 -4.25 3.07 -9.26
CA MET A 608 -4.02 4.49 -9.53
C MET A 608 -3.28 4.66 -10.86
N PRO A 609 -3.81 5.44 -11.84
CA PRO A 609 -3.16 5.62 -13.12
C PRO A 609 -2.09 6.72 -13.13
N TRP A 610 -2.05 7.54 -12.10
CA TRP A 610 -1.22 8.74 -12.00
C TRP A 610 0.16 8.44 -11.42
N ARG A 611 1.15 9.32 -11.70
CA ARG A 611 2.38 9.39 -10.91
C ARG A 611 2.03 9.83 -9.49
N PHE A 612 2.85 9.48 -8.53
CA PHE A 612 2.65 9.92 -7.14
C PHE A 612 2.65 11.44 -7.01
N VAL A 613 3.52 12.12 -7.77
CA VAL A 613 3.56 13.58 -7.77
C VAL A 613 2.30 14.20 -8.36
N ASP A 614 1.71 13.62 -9.42
CA ASP A 614 0.46 14.12 -10.00
C ASP A 614 -0.71 13.98 -9.01
N TYR A 615 -0.79 12.82 -8.33
CA TYR A 615 -1.82 12.59 -7.33
C TYR A 615 -1.64 13.49 -6.11
N TRP A 616 -0.40 13.68 -5.64
CA TRP A 616 -0.07 14.63 -4.58
C TRP A 616 -0.50 16.05 -4.95
N GLN A 617 -0.23 16.50 -6.18
CA GLN A 617 -0.66 17.83 -6.64
C GLN A 617 -2.19 17.98 -6.65
N MET A 618 -2.92 16.96 -7.13
CA MET A 618 -4.39 16.97 -7.16
C MET A 618 -5.02 16.93 -5.76
N THR A 619 -4.35 16.35 -4.78
CA THR A 619 -4.84 16.19 -3.40
C THR A 619 -4.20 17.14 -2.39
N HIS A 620 -3.31 18.05 -2.83
CA HIS A 620 -2.57 18.93 -1.94
C HIS A 620 -3.44 20.02 -1.30
N ALA A 621 -4.45 20.50 -2.02
CA ALA A 621 -5.36 21.52 -1.53
C ALA A 621 -6.80 21.29 -2.02
N PHE A 622 -7.77 21.57 -1.13
CA PHE A 622 -9.18 21.57 -1.49
C PHE A 622 -9.53 22.76 -2.39
N ASN A 623 -10.31 22.50 -3.44
CA ASN A 623 -10.79 23.52 -4.37
C ASN A 623 -12.32 23.62 -4.30
N GLU A 624 -12.84 24.63 -3.62
CA GLU A 624 -14.29 24.85 -3.46
C GLU A 624 -15.02 24.95 -4.80
N SER A 625 -14.38 25.46 -5.85
CA SER A 625 -15.04 25.62 -7.16
C SER A 625 -15.50 24.31 -7.79
N GLU A 626 -14.97 23.18 -7.35
CA GLU A 626 -15.32 21.83 -7.80
C GLU A 626 -16.53 21.24 -7.07
N TYR A 627 -17.01 21.96 -6.06
CA TYR A 627 -18.06 21.51 -5.14
C TYR A 627 -19.28 22.42 -5.17
N THR A 628 -20.42 21.84 -4.87
CA THR A 628 -21.60 22.57 -4.42
C THR A 628 -21.53 22.67 -2.91
N VAL A 629 -21.61 23.88 -2.39
CA VAL A 629 -21.50 24.14 -0.94
C VAL A 629 -22.81 24.66 -0.36
N THR A 630 -23.15 24.23 0.85
CA THR A 630 -24.27 24.76 1.63
C THR A 630 -23.72 25.44 2.88
N VAL A 631 -24.03 26.72 3.06
CA VAL A 631 -23.62 27.48 4.26
C VAL A 631 -24.69 27.30 5.33
N LYS A 632 -24.27 27.21 6.60
CA LYS A 632 -25.24 27.22 7.73
C LYS A 632 -26.05 28.49 7.67
N SER A 633 -27.40 28.35 7.59
CA SER A 633 -28.25 29.49 7.84
C SER A 633 -28.05 29.92 9.29
N ASP A 634 -27.73 31.18 9.51
CA ASP A 634 -27.76 31.76 10.86
C ASP A 634 -29.09 31.40 11.49
N ALA A 635 -29.07 30.57 12.53
CA ALA A 635 -30.27 30.26 13.30
C ALA A 635 -30.67 31.59 13.96
N SER A 636 -31.70 32.23 13.38
CA SER A 636 -32.31 33.47 13.91
C SER A 636 -32.88 33.28 15.29
#